data_9a8cec827245a0f9f86ed4fa1f21ccd7
#
_entry.id   9a8cec827245a0f9f86ed4fa1f21ccd7
#
_cell.length_a   1.000
_cell.length_b   1.000
_cell.length_c   1.000
_cell.angle_alpha   90.00
_cell.angle_beta   90.00
_cell.angle_gamma   90.00
#
_symmetry.space_group_name_H-M   'P 1'
#
loop_
_entity.id
_entity.type
_entity.pdbx_description
1 polymer ?
#
loop_
_entity_poly.entity_id
_entity_poly.type
_entity_poly.pdbx_seq_one_letter_code
_entity_poly.pdbx_strand_id
1 'polypeptide(L)'
;MEKIRNSMKRNRTLLAALVAIRLLSFSSAQAESFDSASHFHQVKVVGDKVFLGTHEGLYELVSSNNMKKIGSVVFDVMGLAAIGNTVFASGHPSQGSSLPAPVGLIASGNLGKKWKQVSLAGKADFHLLEGAGKEIFGADSGSGNLMYSSNLGKSWQTIGKNKFSDIAVIPQMSGMAIAIQGKELVLTEDAFKSSKTIKTPTAFSQIEQTNSGLFALSGDSLYRSKDLGETWKKISPFKGSPGILSANNQIMLVTVGSDIFVSSNAGLTFKKVS
;
A
#
# COMPACT_ATOMS: atom_id res chain seq x y z
N MET A 1 -28.13 34.90 -71.54
CA MET A 1 -29.13 34.24 -70.70
C MET A 1 -28.84 32.77 -70.75
N GLU A 2 -28.55 32.22 -69.67
CA GLU A 2 -28.62 30.86 -69.23
C GLU A 2 -27.41 30.39 -68.47
N LYS A 3 -27.61 30.12 -67.19
CA LYS A 3 -26.63 29.78 -66.20
C LYS A 3 -26.27 28.30 -66.32
N ILE A 4 -25.00 28.04 -66.51
CA ILE A 4 -24.45 26.66 -66.39
C ILE A 4 -24.04 26.44 -64.95
N ARG A 5 -24.75 25.57 -64.27
CA ARG A 5 -24.38 25.03 -62.98
C ARG A 5 -23.37 23.91 -63.19
N ASN A 6 -22.11 24.14 -62.84
CA ASN A 6 -21.10 23.10 -62.71
C ASN A 6 -21.04 22.56 -61.29
N SER A 7 -21.51 21.35 -61.13
CA SER A 7 -21.36 20.51 -59.95
C SER A 7 -19.93 20.02 -59.81
N MET A 8 -19.20 20.49 -58.82
CA MET A 8 -17.91 19.90 -58.47
C MET A 8 -18.12 18.65 -57.65
N LYS A 9 -17.88 17.50 -58.26
CA LYS A 9 -17.69 16.23 -57.55
C LYS A 9 -16.31 16.27 -56.84
N ARG A 10 -16.30 16.38 -55.53
CA ARG A 10 -15.10 16.21 -54.72
C ARG A 10 -14.79 14.71 -54.57
N ASN A 11 -13.79 14.24 -55.25
CA ASN A 11 -13.19 12.94 -55.01
C ASN A 11 -12.54 12.93 -53.61
N ARG A 12 -13.11 12.16 -52.70
CA ARG A 12 -12.45 11.82 -51.42
C ARG A 12 -11.55 10.59 -51.67
N THR A 13 -10.26 10.86 -51.82
CA THR A 13 -9.25 9.81 -51.76
C THR A 13 -9.07 9.42 -50.30
N LEU A 14 -9.50 8.22 -49.92
CA LEU A 14 -9.20 7.63 -48.63
C LEU A 14 -7.70 7.19 -48.67
N LEU A 15 -6.89 7.92 -47.90
CA LEU A 15 -5.52 7.50 -47.60
C LEU A 15 -5.62 6.48 -46.44
N ALA A 16 -5.52 5.20 -46.77
CA ALA A 16 -5.35 4.15 -45.80
C ALA A 16 -3.91 4.20 -45.25
N ALA A 17 -3.73 4.76 -44.06
CA ALA A 17 -2.47 4.67 -43.35
C ALA A 17 -2.33 3.24 -42.78
N LEU A 18 -1.47 2.43 -43.36
CA LEU A 18 -0.99 1.17 -42.79
C LEU A 18 -0.15 1.49 -41.56
N VAL A 19 -0.73 1.35 -40.39
CA VAL A 19 0.03 1.32 -39.13
C VAL A 19 0.67 -0.06 -39.05
N ALA A 20 1.97 -0.14 -39.37
CA ALA A 20 2.78 -1.30 -39.09
C ALA A 20 2.93 -1.48 -37.58
N ILE A 21 2.14 -2.36 -37.00
CA ILE A 21 2.32 -2.82 -35.64
C ILE A 21 3.61 -3.63 -35.60
N ARG A 22 4.69 -3.02 -35.15
CA ARG A 22 5.88 -3.76 -34.74
C ARG A 22 5.48 -4.57 -33.50
N LEU A 23 5.30 -5.86 -33.68
CA LEU A 23 5.30 -6.84 -32.61
C LEU A 23 6.70 -6.82 -31.97
N LEU A 24 6.88 -5.96 -30.97
CA LEU A 24 7.95 -6.10 -30.01
C LEU A 24 7.64 -7.38 -29.24
N SER A 25 8.46 -8.40 -29.45
CA SER A 25 8.50 -9.59 -28.63
C SER A 25 8.89 -9.16 -27.21
N PHE A 26 7.89 -8.84 -26.40
CA PHE A 26 8.07 -8.77 -24.96
C PHE A 26 8.36 -10.20 -24.52
N SER A 27 9.56 -10.45 -23.99
CA SER A 27 9.79 -11.65 -23.21
C SER A 27 8.70 -11.64 -22.14
N SER A 28 7.84 -12.63 -22.16
CA SER A 28 6.79 -12.84 -21.18
C SER A 28 7.48 -13.03 -19.82
N ALA A 29 7.51 -11.99 -18.99
CA ALA A 29 7.69 -12.20 -17.57
C ALA A 29 6.56 -13.16 -17.18
N GLN A 30 6.93 -14.37 -16.78
CA GLN A 30 5.99 -15.43 -16.44
C GLN A 30 5.12 -14.89 -15.32
N ALA A 31 3.81 -14.82 -15.56
CA ALA A 31 2.87 -14.42 -14.54
C ALA A 31 2.74 -15.59 -13.56
N GLU A 32 3.02 -15.33 -12.30
CA GLU A 32 2.86 -16.32 -11.24
C GLU A 32 1.42 -16.29 -10.73
N SER A 33 0.86 -17.45 -10.35
CA SER A 33 -0.47 -17.49 -9.75
C SER A 33 -0.41 -16.97 -8.33
N PHE A 34 -1.48 -16.34 -7.86
CA PHE A 34 -1.60 -15.87 -6.47
C PHE A 34 -1.42 -17.01 -5.46
N ASP A 35 -1.88 -18.22 -5.79
CA ASP A 35 -1.71 -19.43 -4.97
C ASP A 35 -0.26 -19.93 -4.90
N SER A 36 0.60 -19.52 -5.84
CA SER A 36 2.03 -19.88 -5.84
C SER A 36 2.90 -18.90 -5.07
N ALA A 37 2.38 -17.72 -4.69
CA ALA A 37 3.06 -16.82 -3.76
C ALA A 37 2.98 -17.41 -2.35
N SER A 38 3.94 -18.23 -2.03
CA SER A 38 4.14 -18.72 -0.68
C SER A 38 4.40 -17.52 0.25
N HIS A 39 3.38 -17.05 0.95
CA HIS A 39 3.44 -16.03 2.00
C HIS A 39 3.80 -14.61 1.53
N PHE A 40 2.80 -13.75 1.40
CA PHE A 40 3.00 -12.30 1.41
C PHE A 40 2.94 -11.78 2.86
N HIS A 41 3.87 -10.89 3.20
CA HIS A 41 3.93 -10.26 4.52
C HIS A 41 3.11 -8.98 4.57
N GLN A 42 3.05 -8.27 3.44
CA GLN A 42 2.42 -6.96 3.33
C GLN A 42 1.61 -6.85 2.04
N VAL A 43 0.50 -6.12 2.14
CA VAL A 43 -0.26 -5.65 0.99
C VAL A 43 -0.42 -4.15 1.10
N LYS A 44 -0.08 -3.41 0.04
CA LYS A 44 -0.27 -1.95 0.00
C LYS A 44 -0.90 -1.52 -1.31
N VAL A 45 -1.86 -0.62 -1.17
CA VAL A 45 -2.47 0.09 -2.29
C VAL A 45 -1.64 1.33 -2.60
N VAL A 46 -1.20 1.49 -3.86
CA VAL A 46 -0.43 2.64 -4.35
C VAL A 46 -1.05 3.14 -5.66
N GLY A 47 -1.67 4.31 -5.63
CA GLY A 47 -2.50 4.76 -6.75
C GLY A 47 -3.69 3.82 -6.96
N ASP A 48 -3.85 3.32 -8.16
CA ASP A 48 -4.88 2.33 -8.55
C ASP A 48 -4.36 0.88 -8.52
N LYS A 49 -3.15 0.65 -8.01
CA LYS A 49 -2.46 -0.63 -8.02
C LYS A 49 -2.37 -1.26 -6.63
N VAL A 50 -2.28 -2.58 -6.62
CA VAL A 50 -2.08 -3.39 -5.42
C VAL A 50 -0.70 -4.04 -5.48
N PHE A 51 0.09 -3.82 -4.45
CA PHE A 51 1.43 -4.41 -4.30
C PHE A 51 1.46 -5.38 -3.12
N LEU A 52 2.21 -6.44 -3.33
CA LEU A 52 2.42 -7.53 -2.38
C LEU A 52 3.91 -7.60 -2.05
N GLY A 53 4.25 -7.47 -0.78
CA GLY A 53 5.59 -7.74 -0.26
C GLY A 53 5.73 -9.22 0.08
N THR A 54 6.69 -9.89 -0.53
CA THR A 54 6.92 -11.34 -0.41
C THR A 54 8.38 -11.64 -0.05
N HIS A 55 8.68 -12.91 0.21
CA HIS A 55 10.07 -13.37 0.40
C HIS A 55 10.96 -13.17 -0.84
N GLU A 56 10.38 -13.12 -2.03
CA GLU A 56 11.10 -13.00 -3.30
C GLU A 56 11.12 -11.57 -3.85
N GLY A 57 10.56 -10.60 -3.14
CA GLY A 57 10.52 -9.19 -3.52
C GLY A 57 9.11 -8.62 -3.63
N LEU A 58 8.97 -7.57 -4.44
CA LEU A 58 7.72 -6.86 -4.65
C LEU A 58 6.99 -7.39 -5.88
N TYR A 59 5.70 -7.65 -5.72
CA TYR A 59 4.80 -8.06 -6.81
C TYR A 59 3.65 -7.08 -6.96
N GLU A 60 3.14 -6.91 -8.17
CA GLU A 60 1.89 -6.21 -8.49
C GLU A 60 0.81 -7.25 -8.78
N LEU A 61 -0.33 -7.15 -8.13
CA LEU A 61 -1.53 -7.91 -8.48
C LEU A 61 -2.14 -7.28 -9.74
N VAL A 62 -2.07 -8.02 -10.86
CA VAL A 62 -2.53 -7.52 -12.18
C VAL A 62 -3.98 -7.92 -12.44
N SER A 63 -4.37 -9.09 -12.00
CA SER A 63 -5.76 -9.59 -12.07
C SER A 63 -5.96 -10.69 -11.03
N SER A 64 -7.20 -11.19 -10.91
CA SER A 64 -7.45 -12.36 -10.06
C SER A 64 -6.48 -13.50 -10.43
N ASN A 65 -5.74 -14.00 -9.48
CA ASN A 65 -4.76 -15.08 -9.64
C ASN A 65 -3.53 -14.76 -10.53
N ASN A 66 -3.26 -13.49 -10.85
CA ASN A 66 -2.11 -13.14 -11.66
C ASN A 66 -1.29 -12.04 -11.02
N MET A 67 -0.05 -12.36 -10.65
CA MET A 67 0.91 -11.43 -10.07
C MET A 67 2.08 -11.24 -11.02
N LYS A 68 2.64 -10.06 -10.98
CA LYS A 68 3.82 -9.69 -11.75
C LYS A 68 4.91 -9.19 -10.82
N LYS A 69 6.07 -9.84 -10.84
CA LYS A 69 7.25 -9.37 -10.13
C LYS A 69 7.68 -7.99 -10.61
N ILE A 70 8.00 -7.11 -9.68
CA ILE A 70 8.39 -5.73 -9.95
C ILE A 70 9.88 -5.54 -9.70
N GLY A 71 10.58 -5.09 -10.75
CA GLY A 71 12.03 -4.87 -10.70
C GLY A 71 12.84 -6.17 -10.65
N SER A 72 14.15 -6.02 -10.49
CA SER A 72 15.10 -7.13 -10.45
C SER A 72 15.72 -7.35 -9.06
N VAL A 73 15.44 -6.47 -8.11
CA VAL A 73 15.99 -6.59 -6.75
C VAL A 73 15.18 -7.64 -5.99
N VAL A 74 15.90 -8.63 -5.45
CA VAL A 74 15.32 -9.72 -4.68
C VAL A 74 15.69 -9.53 -3.22
N PHE A 75 14.68 -9.41 -2.37
CA PHE A 75 14.81 -9.32 -0.92
C PHE A 75 13.47 -9.68 -0.28
N ASP A 76 13.51 -10.11 0.95
CA ASP A 76 12.32 -10.40 1.74
C ASP A 76 11.70 -9.07 2.21
N VAL A 77 10.52 -8.74 1.68
CA VAL A 77 9.83 -7.47 1.94
C VAL A 77 8.98 -7.60 3.18
N MET A 78 9.53 -7.27 4.34
CA MET A 78 8.86 -7.37 5.64
C MET A 78 8.02 -6.14 5.98
N GLY A 79 8.51 -4.95 5.65
CA GLY A 79 7.79 -3.68 5.82
C GLY A 79 7.56 -3.00 4.47
N LEU A 80 6.34 -2.49 4.27
CA LEU A 80 5.94 -1.82 3.04
C LEU A 80 5.01 -0.64 3.34
N ALA A 81 5.41 0.56 2.93
CA ALA A 81 4.61 1.77 3.05
C ALA A 81 4.52 2.51 1.71
N ALA A 82 3.48 3.33 1.56
CA ALA A 82 3.31 4.17 0.39
C ALA A 82 2.98 5.60 0.78
N ILE A 83 3.71 6.57 0.22
CA ILE A 83 3.42 8.00 0.38
C ILE A 83 3.33 8.62 -1.02
N GLY A 84 2.12 8.95 -1.45
CA GLY A 84 1.85 9.27 -2.84
C GLY A 84 2.22 8.10 -3.76
N ASN A 85 3.05 8.34 -4.76
CA ASN A 85 3.54 7.29 -5.67
C ASN A 85 4.92 6.73 -5.26
N THR A 86 5.45 7.14 -4.11
CA THR A 86 6.71 6.59 -3.59
C THR A 86 6.42 5.40 -2.70
N VAL A 87 7.05 4.28 -3.02
CA VAL A 87 7.01 3.06 -2.21
C VAL A 87 8.25 3.01 -1.34
N PHE A 88 8.06 2.77 -0.05
CA PHE A 88 9.11 2.54 0.93
C PHE A 88 9.07 1.08 1.37
N ALA A 89 10.25 0.46 1.53
CA ALA A 89 10.33 -0.92 1.95
C ALA A 89 11.50 -1.15 2.91
N SER A 90 11.38 -2.21 3.69
CA SER A 90 12.41 -2.73 4.59
C SER A 90 12.32 -4.25 4.66
N GLY A 91 13.34 -4.90 5.21
CA GLY A 91 13.38 -6.34 5.38
C GLY A 91 14.79 -6.93 5.29
N HIS A 92 14.89 -8.15 4.76
CA HIS A 92 16.13 -8.93 4.70
C HIS A 92 16.63 -9.10 3.27
N PRO A 93 17.95 -9.02 3.02
CA PRO A 93 18.48 -9.34 1.70
C PRO A 93 18.34 -10.85 1.43
N SER A 94 17.94 -11.22 0.22
CA SER A 94 17.99 -12.60 -0.22
C SER A 94 19.44 -13.06 -0.46
N GLN A 95 19.66 -14.38 -0.49
CA GLN A 95 20.97 -14.94 -0.77
C GLN A 95 21.52 -14.43 -2.10
N GLY A 96 22.75 -13.93 -2.11
CA GLY A 96 23.39 -13.34 -3.29
C GLY A 96 22.99 -11.89 -3.59
N SER A 97 22.13 -11.28 -2.78
CA SER A 97 21.78 -9.86 -2.90
C SER A 97 22.95 -8.97 -2.48
N SER A 98 23.11 -7.84 -3.16
CA SER A 98 24.07 -6.79 -2.77
C SER A 98 23.51 -5.80 -1.73
N LEU A 99 22.26 -5.99 -1.29
CA LEU A 99 21.66 -5.16 -0.26
C LEU A 99 22.29 -5.41 1.11
N PRO A 100 22.35 -4.40 1.99
CA PRO A 100 22.83 -4.58 3.37
C PRO A 100 21.88 -5.48 4.17
N ALA A 101 22.43 -6.13 5.20
CA ALA A 101 21.67 -6.98 6.14
C ALA A 101 21.67 -6.35 7.54
N PRO A 102 20.51 -5.92 8.07
CA PRO A 102 19.22 -5.77 7.40
C PRO A 102 19.22 -4.67 6.33
N VAL A 103 18.19 -4.64 5.49
CA VAL A 103 18.11 -3.71 4.35
C VAL A 103 18.07 -2.24 4.80
N GLY A 104 17.55 -1.96 5.99
CA GLY A 104 17.25 -0.61 6.44
C GLY A 104 16.01 -0.07 5.72
N LEU A 105 15.97 1.22 5.45
CA LEU A 105 14.91 1.82 4.65
C LEU A 105 15.38 2.09 3.23
N ILE A 106 14.67 1.54 2.27
CA ILE A 106 14.82 1.83 0.84
C ILE A 106 13.55 2.45 0.27
N ALA A 107 13.68 3.23 -0.80
CA ALA A 107 12.55 3.87 -1.45
C ALA A 107 12.61 3.75 -2.97
N SER A 108 11.43 3.69 -3.59
CA SER A 108 11.24 3.66 -5.04
C SER A 108 10.24 4.72 -5.48
N GLY A 109 10.68 5.69 -6.29
CA GLY A 109 9.80 6.66 -6.94
C GLY A 109 9.21 6.16 -8.26
N ASN A 110 9.45 4.91 -8.64
CA ASN A 110 8.92 4.28 -9.86
C ASN A 110 8.25 2.95 -9.58
N LEU A 111 7.50 2.89 -8.46
CA LEU A 111 6.64 1.76 -8.08
C LEU A 111 7.42 0.44 -7.94
N GLY A 112 8.57 0.46 -7.25
CA GLY A 112 9.36 -0.73 -6.97
C GLY A 112 10.30 -1.19 -8.09
N LYS A 113 10.30 -0.56 -9.28
CA LYS A 113 11.16 -0.97 -10.40
C LYS A 113 12.64 -0.73 -10.13
N LYS A 114 12.97 0.34 -9.40
CA LYS A 114 14.34 0.64 -8.94
C LYS A 114 14.27 1.17 -7.51
N TRP A 115 15.16 0.68 -6.67
CA TRP A 115 15.27 1.06 -5.27
C TRP A 115 16.49 1.92 -5.01
N LYS A 116 16.37 2.84 -4.06
CA LYS A 116 17.47 3.66 -3.55
C LYS A 116 17.52 3.51 -2.04
N GLN A 117 18.71 3.36 -1.49
CA GLN A 117 18.92 3.41 -0.04
C GLN A 117 18.54 4.80 0.48
N VAL A 118 17.72 4.85 1.51
CA VAL A 118 17.35 6.09 2.21
C VAL A 118 18.17 6.22 3.49
N SER A 119 18.11 5.22 4.37
CA SER A 119 18.79 5.26 5.66
C SER A 119 18.85 3.88 6.32
N LEU A 120 19.54 3.79 7.46
CA LEU A 120 19.60 2.65 8.37
C LEU A 120 20.05 1.32 7.73
N ALA A 121 20.80 1.40 6.62
CA ALA A 121 21.44 0.24 5.99
C ALA A 121 22.25 -0.56 7.02
N GLY A 122 22.00 -1.86 7.14
CA GLY A 122 22.66 -2.74 8.12
C GLY A 122 22.28 -2.48 9.59
N LYS A 123 21.24 -1.65 9.86
CA LYS A 123 20.92 -1.21 11.23
C LYS A 123 19.50 -1.44 11.66
N ALA A 124 18.52 -1.41 10.75
CA ALA A 124 17.12 -1.58 11.07
C ALA A 124 16.41 -2.53 10.11
N ASP A 125 15.46 -3.26 10.65
CA ASP A 125 14.60 -4.21 9.96
C ASP A 125 13.15 -3.94 10.36
N PHE A 126 12.49 -3.08 9.57
CA PHE A 126 11.11 -2.69 9.86
C PHE A 126 10.12 -3.73 9.38
N HIS A 127 9.38 -4.34 10.31
CA HIS A 127 8.26 -5.25 10.02
C HIS A 127 6.91 -4.54 10.03
N LEU A 128 6.76 -3.44 10.78
CA LEU A 128 5.69 -2.48 10.64
C LEU A 128 6.30 -1.21 10.04
N LEU A 129 5.72 -0.73 8.95
CA LEU A 129 6.17 0.49 8.28
C LEU A 129 4.95 1.22 7.74
N GLU A 130 4.64 2.38 8.32
CA GLU A 130 3.48 3.17 7.95
C GLU A 130 3.85 4.64 7.79
N GLY A 131 3.25 5.32 6.81
CA GLY A 131 3.59 6.71 6.56
C GLY A 131 2.56 7.51 5.81
N ALA A 132 2.54 8.82 6.09
CA ALA A 132 1.74 9.81 5.37
C ALA A 132 2.45 11.17 5.36
N GLY A 133 2.23 11.97 4.32
CA GLY A 133 2.88 13.27 4.19
C GLY A 133 4.41 13.15 4.08
N LYS A 134 5.12 13.54 5.13
CA LYS A 134 6.57 13.37 5.27
C LYS A 134 6.96 12.44 6.42
N GLU A 135 5.98 11.89 7.10
CA GLU A 135 6.15 11.14 8.33
C GLU A 135 6.11 9.65 8.08
N ILE A 136 6.98 8.93 8.75
CA ILE A 136 7.05 7.47 8.70
C ILE A 136 7.26 6.96 10.12
N PHE A 137 6.46 5.98 10.52
CA PHE A 137 6.67 5.14 11.68
C PHE A 137 7.20 3.78 11.24
N GLY A 138 8.18 3.26 11.93
CA GLY A 138 8.75 1.94 11.70
C GLY A 138 8.97 1.20 13.02
N ALA A 139 8.50 -0.04 13.11
CA ALA A 139 8.87 -0.93 14.21
C ALA A 139 10.00 -1.84 13.76
N ASP A 140 11.17 -1.62 14.33
CA ASP A 140 12.37 -2.39 14.07
C ASP A 140 12.34 -3.72 14.82
N SER A 141 12.35 -4.84 14.10
CA SER A 141 12.28 -6.18 14.66
C SER A 141 13.53 -6.54 15.46
N GLY A 142 14.69 -6.06 15.03
CA GLY A 142 15.98 -6.35 15.66
C GLY A 142 16.11 -5.76 17.05
N SER A 143 15.74 -4.48 17.22
CA SER A 143 15.76 -3.81 18.53
C SER A 143 14.42 -3.90 19.28
N GLY A 144 13.34 -4.22 18.59
CA GLY A 144 11.98 -4.16 19.13
C GLY A 144 11.51 -2.73 19.41
N ASN A 145 12.11 -1.72 18.82
CA ASN A 145 11.77 -0.33 19.06
C ASN A 145 10.85 0.23 17.99
N LEU A 146 9.95 1.12 18.40
CA LEU A 146 9.27 2.04 17.52
C LEU A 146 10.18 3.21 17.20
N MET A 147 10.30 3.55 15.95
CA MET A 147 11.06 4.67 15.43
C MET A 147 10.16 5.59 14.61
N TYR A 148 10.44 6.89 14.65
CA TYR A 148 9.70 7.93 13.95
C TYR A 148 10.62 8.80 13.11
N SER A 149 10.19 9.12 11.91
CA SER A 149 10.83 10.07 10.99
C SER A 149 9.83 11.12 10.54
N SER A 150 10.20 12.40 10.57
CA SER A 150 9.42 13.52 10.02
C SER A 150 9.91 13.99 8.64
N ASN A 151 10.84 13.26 8.01
CA ASN A 151 11.51 13.69 6.77
C ASN A 151 11.70 12.56 5.74
N LEU A 152 10.66 11.73 5.57
CA LEU A 152 10.64 10.61 4.62
C LEU A 152 11.73 9.57 4.91
N GLY A 153 11.99 9.28 6.17
CA GLY A 153 12.95 8.28 6.60
C GLY A 153 14.42 8.69 6.49
N LYS A 154 14.76 9.94 6.20
CA LYS A 154 16.16 10.38 6.11
C LYS A 154 16.86 10.40 7.47
N SER A 155 16.14 10.72 8.53
CA SER A 155 16.60 10.62 9.92
C SER A 155 15.48 10.10 10.81
N TRP A 156 15.84 9.51 11.94
CA TRP A 156 14.94 8.79 12.83
C TRP A 156 15.16 9.15 14.28
N GLN A 157 14.07 9.18 15.04
CA GLN A 157 14.06 9.22 16.49
C GLN A 157 13.55 7.87 17.00
N THR A 158 14.23 7.27 17.95
CA THR A 158 13.73 6.12 18.69
C THR A 158 12.72 6.63 19.73
N ILE A 159 11.50 6.13 19.67
CA ILE A 159 10.43 6.49 20.59
C ILE A 159 10.48 5.63 21.85
N GLY A 160 10.78 4.35 21.71
CA GLY A 160 10.82 3.35 22.78
C GLY A 160 10.43 1.98 22.25
N LYS A 161 10.12 1.03 23.13
CA LYS A 161 9.66 -0.29 22.72
C LYS A 161 8.34 -0.19 21.98
N ASN A 162 8.25 -0.89 20.84
CA ASN A 162 7.00 -0.97 20.09
C ASN A 162 5.95 -1.74 20.90
N LYS A 163 4.75 -1.17 20.99
CA LYS A 163 3.58 -1.74 21.66
C LYS A 163 2.39 -1.89 20.72
N PHE A 164 2.58 -1.54 19.45
CA PHE A 164 1.51 -1.41 18.48
C PHE A 164 1.56 -2.55 17.47
N SER A 165 0.40 -3.09 17.15
CA SER A 165 0.23 -4.07 16.08
C SER A 165 -0.05 -3.41 14.74
N ASP A 166 -0.57 -2.17 14.75
CA ASP A 166 -0.86 -1.40 13.54
C ASP A 166 -0.91 0.10 13.85
N ILE A 167 -0.58 0.96 12.87
CA ILE A 167 -0.53 2.41 13.01
C ILE A 167 -1.16 3.06 11.77
N ALA A 168 -2.07 3.99 11.98
CA ALA A 168 -2.61 4.87 10.93
C ALA A 168 -2.09 6.28 11.14
N VAL A 169 -1.25 6.77 10.23
CA VAL A 169 -0.69 8.13 10.28
C VAL A 169 -1.73 9.12 9.75
N ILE A 170 -1.98 10.19 10.49
CA ILE A 170 -2.95 11.22 10.09
C ILE A 170 -2.27 12.23 9.16
N PRO A 171 -2.64 12.28 7.86
CA PRO A 171 -2.02 13.18 6.92
C PRO A 171 -2.17 14.65 7.34
N GLN A 172 -1.15 15.48 7.11
CA GLN A 172 -1.14 16.93 7.33
C GLN A 172 -1.21 17.37 8.80
N MET A 173 -1.22 16.45 9.77
CA MET A 173 -1.19 16.74 11.20
C MET A 173 0.10 16.12 11.79
N SER A 174 1.15 16.96 11.86
CA SER A 174 2.49 16.47 12.24
C SER A 174 2.50 15.82 13.62
N GLY A 175 3.08 14.62 13.69
CA GLY A 175 3.14 13.82 14.92
C GLY A 175 1.83 13.14 15.31
N MET A 176 0.74 13.35 14.54
CA MET A 176 -0.55 12.74 14.85
C MET A 176 -0.70 11.37 14.20
N ALA A 177 -1.03 10.38 15.00
CA ALA A 177 -1.31 9.03 14.56
C ALA A 177 -2.28 8.32 15.50
N ILE A 178 -2.93 7.30 14.99
CA ILE A 178 -3.74 6.36 15.78
C ILE A 178 -3.09 4.99 15.67
N ALA A 179 -3.04 4.25 16.76
CA ALA A 179 -2.46 2.91 16.78
C ALA A 179 -3.30 1.91 17.55
N ILE A 180 -3.16 0.64 17.20
CA ILE A 180 -3.74 -0.48 17.95
C ILE A 180 -2.73 -0.91 19.01
N GLN A 181 -3.11 -0.80 20.27
CA GLN A 181 -2.36 -1.30 21.44
C GLN A 181 -3.17 -2.38 22.14
N GLY A 182 -2.85 -3.64 21.91
CA GLY A 182 -3.63 -4.76 22.42
C GLY A 182 -5.05 -4.75 21.86
N LYS A 183 -6.06 -4.50 22.69
CA LYS A 183 -7.47 -4.39 22.26
C LYS A 183 -7.98 -2.95 22.16
N GLU A 184 -7.11 -1.98 22.42
CA GLU A 184 -7.47 -0.58 22.48
C GLU A 184 -6.93 0.19 21.27
N LEU A 185 -7.58 1.29 20.91
CA LEU A 185 -6.97 2.33 20.09
C LEU A 185 -6.36 3.40 20.98
N VAL A 186 -5.22 3.91 20.55
CA VAL A 186 -4.58 5.07 21.19
C VAL A 186 -4.31 6.14 20.13
N LEU A 187 -4.54 7.40 20.49
CA LEU A 187 -4.24 8.57 19.68
C LEU A 187 -3.02 9.28 20.28
N THR A 188 -2.10 9.67 19.42
CA THR A 188 -1.01 10.58 19.74
C THR A 188 -1.08 11.86 18.92
N GLU A 189 -0.53 12.96 19.46
CA GLU A 189 -0.32 14.23 18.77
C GLU A 189 1.16 14.63 18.72
N ASP A 190 2.05 13.76 19.27
CA ASP A 190 3.48 14.03 19.46
C ASP A 190 4.38 12.83 19.08
N ALA A 191 3.93 12.04 18.10
CA ALA A 191 4.62 10.84 17.59
C ALA A 191 4.84 9.78 18.67
N PHE A 192 3.84 9.51 19.49
CA PHE A 192 3.83 8.52 20.58
C PHE A 192 4.82 8.78 21.73
N LYS A 193 5.28 10.03 21.92
CA LYS A 193 5.90 10.43 23.17
C LYS A 193 4.86 10.41 24.30
N SER A 194 3.63 10.79 23.98
CA SER A 194 2.44 10.57 24.79
C SER A 194 1.28 10.03 23.94
N SER A 195 0.29 9.42 24.57
CA SER A 195 -0.92 8.95 23.90
C SER A 195 -2.10 8.89 24.84
N LYS A 196 -3.31 8.99 24.30
CA LYS A 196 -4.57 8.80 25.01
C LYS A 196 -5.36 7.64 24.39
N THR A 197 -5.98 6.82 25.24
CA THR A 197 -6.88 5.76 24.80
C THR A 197 -8.17 6.33 24.22
N ILE A 198 -8.61 5.76 23.09
CA ILE A 198 -9.89 6.04 22.45
C ILE A 198 -10.82 4.86 22.76
N LYS A 199 -12.04 5.16 23.22
CA LYS A 199 -13.08 4.14 23.40
C LYS A 199 -13.58 3.64 22.06
N THR A 200 -13.61 2.33 21.87
CA THR A 200 -14.08 1.68 20.64
C THR A 200 -15.23 0.75 20.93
N PRO A 201 -16.14 0.52 19.97
CA PRO A 201 -17.26 -0.40 20.15
C PRO A 201 -16.80 -1.87 20.21
N THR A 202 -15.62 -2.16 19.71
CA THR A 202 -15.01 -3.51 19.62
C THR A 202 -13.50 -3.39 19.51
N ALA A 203 -12.76 -4.47 19.72
CA ALA A 203 -11.33 -4.53 19.40
C ALA A 203 -11.14 -4.58 17.89
N PHE A 204 -10.22 -3.78 17.38
CA PHE A 204 -9.84 -3.75 15.98
C PHE A 204 -8.56 -4.54 15.73
N SER A 205 -8.45 -5.16 14.56
CA SER A 205 -7.26 -5.92 14.12
C SER A 205 -6.38 -5.17 13.14
N GLN A 206 -6.96 -4.24 12.38
CA GLN A 206 -6.27 -3.40 11.39
C GLN A 206 -6.93 -2.03 11.35
N ILE A 207 -6.15 -1.01 11.05
CA ILE A 207 -6.63 0.37 10.84
C ILE A 207 -5.95 1.00 9.63
N GLU A 208 -6.65 1.87 8.93
CA GLU A 208 -6.10 2.61 7.79
C GLU A 208 -6.76 3.99 7.69
N GLN A 209 -5.96 5.04 7.51
CA GLN A 209 -6.45 6.41 7.36
C GLN A 209 -6.47 6.86 5.90
N THR A 210 -7.60 7.42 5.49
CA THR A 210 -7.77 8.06 4.18
C THR A 210 -8.47 9.42 4.34
N ASN A 211 -8.59 10.20 3.28
CA ASN A 211 -9.39 11.43 3.30
C ASN A 211 -10.88 11.18 3.60
N SER A 212 -11.33 9.95 3.43
CA SER A 212 -12.72 9.55 3.72
C SER A 212 -12.96 9.24 5.18
N GLY A 213 -11.91 9.09 5.98
CA GLY A 213 -11.95 8.79 7.40
C GLY A 213 -10.99 7.67 7.80
N LEU A 214 -11.04 7.31 9.07
CA LEU A 214 -10.33 6.17 9.65
C LEU A 214 -11.19 4.91 9.44
N PHE A 215 -10.59 3.89 8.86
CA PHE A 215 -11.20 2.59 8.67
C PHE A 215 -10.58 1.57 9.60
N ALA A 216 -11.36 0.58 10.03
CA ALA A 216 -10.88 -0.47 10.92
C ALA A 216 -11.57 -1.81 10.62
N LEU A 217 -10.85 -2.91 10.78
CA LEU A 217 -11.40 -4.27 10.73
C LEU A 217 -11.66 -4.81 12.13
N SER A 218 -12.81 -5.45 12.31
CA SER A 218 -13.13 -6.22 13.50
C SER A 218 -14.09 -7.35 13.19
N GLY A 219 -13.77 -8.55 13.66
CA GLY A 219 -14.57 -9.74 13.40
C GLY A 219 -14.72 -9.98 11.90
N ASP A 220 -15.94 -9.95 11.39
CA ASP A 220 -16.28 -10.12 9.99
C ASP A 220 -16.56 -8.80 9.25
N SER A 221 -16.13 -7.66 9.79
CA SER A 221 -16.68 -6.39 9.34
C SER A 221 -15.67 -5.26 9.23
N LEU A 222 -15.96 -4.36 8.29
CA LEU A 222 -15.32 -3.06 8.16
C LEU A 222 -16.12 -2.00 8.92
N TYR A 223 -15.41 -1.19 9.68
CA TYR A 223 -15.91 -0.03 10.40
C TYR A 223 -15.29 1.24 9.84
N ARG A 224 -15.96 2.37 10.02
CA ARG A 224 -15.48 3.70 9.64
C ARG A 224 -15.79 4.71 10.73
N SER A 225 -14.79 5.54 11.02
CA SER A 225 -14.90 6.76 11.81
C SER A 225 -14.61 7.98 10.92
N LYS A 226 -15.31 9.10 11.20
CA LYS A 226 -15.06 10.40 10.55
C LYS A 226 -14.49 11.45 11.51
N ASP A 227 -14.29 11.07 12.74
CA ASP A 227 -13.93 11.91 13.88
C ASP A 227 -12.75 11.32 14.68
N LEU A 228 -11.76 10.79 13.94
CA LEU A 228 -10.51 10.24 14.49
C LEU A 228 -10.73 9.14 15.54
N GLY A 229 -11.77 8.33 15.35
CA GLY A 229 -12.07 7.18 16.20
C GLY A 229 -12.99 7.46 17.38
N GLU A 230 -13.57 8.65 17.51
CA GLU A 230 -14.52 8.97 18.58
C GLU A 230 -15.85 8.22 18.39
N THR A 231 -16.35 8.18 17.14
CA THR A 231 -17.55 7.41 16.80
C THR A 231 -17.30 6.49 15.61
N TRP A 232 -17.99 5.36 15.60
CA TRP A 232 -17.80 4.32 14.60
C TRP A 232 -19.10 3.85 13.98
N LYS A 233 -19.08 3.65 12.67
CA LYS A 233 -20.18 3.05 11.92
C LYS A 233 -19.69 1.75 11.27
N LYS A 234 -20.39 0.64 11.51
CA LYS A 234 -20.22 -0.61 10.73
C LYS A 234 -20.67 -0.35 9.29
N ILE A 235 -19.81 -0.64 8.30
CA ILE A 235 -20.09 -0.34 6.89
C ILE A 235 -20.42 -1.60 6.11
N SER A 236 -19.51 -2.57 6.07
CA SER A 236 -19.62 -3.77 5.24
C SER A 236 -19.29 -5.01 6.04
N PRO A 237 -20.14 -6.04 6.00
CA PRO A 237 -19.79 -7.37 6.47
C PRO A 237 -19.07 -8.15 5.37
N PHE A 238 -18.24 -9.13 5.76
CA PHE A 238 -17.58 -10.10 4.91
C PHE A 238 -18.07 -11.51 5.25
N LYS A 239 -17.98 -12.44 4.29
CA LYS A 239 -18.19 -13.86 4.56
C LYS A 239 -16.88 -14.50 5.02
N GLY A 240 -16.51 -14.31 6.28
CA GLY A 240 -15.27 -14.76 6.89
C GLY A 240 -14.53 -13.65 7.61
N SER A 241 -13.40 -13.98 8.23
CA SER A 241 -12.59 -13.01 8.96
C SER A 241 -11.64 -12.28 8.01
N PRO A 242 -11.77 -10.96 7.84
CA PRO A 242 -10.82 -10.17 7.07
C PRO A 242 -9.45 -10.15 7.77
N GLY A 243 -8.40 -10.20 6.96
CA GLY A 243 -7.01 -10.22 7.43
C GLY A 243 -6.31 -8.88 7.28
N ILE A 244 -6.08 -8.44 6.04
CA ILE A 244 -5.34 -7.21 5.73
C ILE A 244 -6.30 -6.14 5.21
N LEU A 245 -6.11 -4.94 5.71
CA LEU A 245 -6.74 -3.72 5.20
C LEU A 245 -5.63 -2.82 4.61
N SER A 246 -5.78 -2.41 3.38
CA SER A 246 -4.98 -1.34 2.81
C SER A 246 -5.83 -0.42 1.97
N ALA A 247 -5.68 0.87 2.14
CA ALA A 247 -6.46 1.86 1.43
C ALA A 247 -5.68 3.13 1.13
N ASN A 248 -6.10 3.79 0.07
CA ASN A 248 -5.75 5.18 -0.21
C ASN A 248 -7.05 5.96 -0.55
N ASN A 249 -6.89 7.15 -1.12
CA ASN A 249 -8.07 7.97 -1.46
C ASN A 249 -8.83 7.49 -2.72
N GLN A 250 -8.35 6.48 -3.42
CA GLN A 250 -8.93 5.97 -4.67
C GLN A 250 -9.56 4.59 -4.47
N ILE A 251 -8.82 3.67 -3.87
CA ILE A 251 -9.28 2.29 -3.66
C ILE A 251 -8.96 1.81 -2.25
N MET A 252 -9.74 0.83 -1.83
CA MET A 252 -9.55 0.09 -0.59
C MET A 252 -9.51 -1.39 -0.91
N LEU A 253 -8.60 -2.09 -0.28
CA LEU A 253 -8.43 -3.53 -0.38
C LEU A 253 -8.66 -4.17 0.98
N VAL A 254 -9.36 -5.31 0.99
CA VAL A 254 -9.51 -6.19 2.15
C VAL A 254 -9.25 -7.63 1.70
N THR A 255 -8.43 -8.37 2.45
CA THR A 255 -8.27 -9.81 2.25
C THR A 255 -9.22 -10.59 3.17
N VAL A 256 -9.78 -11.71 2.69
CA VAL A 256 -10.57 -12.66 3.48
C VAL A 256 -10.11 -14.07 3.13
N GLY A 257 -9.30 -14.68 3.99
CA GLY A 257 -8.54 -15.88 3.63
C GLY A 257 -7.59 -15.58 2.47
N SER A 258 -7.65 -16.37 1.41
CA SER A 258 -6.92 -16.15 0.15
C SER A 258 -7.60 -15.18 -0.81
N ASP A 259 -8.83 -14.77 -0.52
CA ASP A 259 -9.60 -13.89 -1.40
C ASP A 259 -9.22 -12.42 -1.21
N ILE A 260 -9.13 -11.67 -2.32
CA ILE A 260 -8.90 -10.23 -2.32
C ILE A 260 -10.16 -9.51 -2.80
N PHE A 261 -10.60 -8.56 -2.01
CA PHE A 261 -11.76 -7.71 -2.27
C PHE A 261 -11.32 -6.26 -2.44
N VAL A 262 -11.79 -5.60 -3.48
CA VAL A 262 -11.48 -4.19 -3.77
C VAL A 262 -12.73 -3.35 -3.82
N SER A 263 -12.66 -2.17 -3.20
CA SER A 263 -13.69 -1.13 -3.21
C SER A 263 -13.13 0.16 -3.79
N SER A 264 -13.91 0.80 -4.67
CA SER A 264 -13.63 2.15 -5.20
C SER A 264 -14.55 3.24 -4.60
N ASN A 265 -15.34 2.90 -3.58
CA ASN A 265 -16.31 3.80 -2.97
C ASN A 265 -16.23 3.83 -1.44
N ALA A 266 -14.99 3.88 -0.93
CA ALA A 266 -14.68 3.99 0.49
C ALA A 266 -15.33 2.87 1.33
N GLY A 267 -15.25 1.62 0.85
CA GLY A 267 -15.69 0.43 1.57
C GLY A 267 -17.20 0.19 1.58
N LEU A 268 -18.00 0.98 0.83
CA LEU A 268 -19.46 0.78 0.79
C LEU A 268 -19.86 -0.49 0.03
N THR A 269 -19.13 -0.82 -1.02
CA THR A 269 -19.27 -2.08 -1.76
C THR A 269 -17.91 -2.62 -2.15
N PHE A 270 -17.79 -3.94 -2.18
CA PHE A 270 -16.58 -4.64 -2.56
C PHE A 270 -16.84 -5.58 -3.74
N LYS A 271 -15.84 -5.65 -4.62
CA LYS A 271 -15.78 -6.64 -5.69
C LYS A 271 -14.63 -7.61 -5.39
N LYS A 272 -14.89 -8.91 -5.43
CA LYS A 272 -13.85 -9.94 -5.37
C LYS A 272 -12.99 -9.84 -6.64
N VAL A 273 -11.66 -9.82 -6.49
CA VAL A 273 -10.70 -9.70 -7.58
C VAL A 273 -9.70 -10.86 -7.62
N SER A 274 -9.70 -11.72 -6.63
CA SER A 274 -8.97 -13.00 -6.60
C SER A 274 -9.74 -14.00 -5.75
#